data_f8b982f85f3cb48e738677455bc7e1fe
#
_entry.id   f8b982f85f3cb48e738677455bc7e1fe
#
_cell.length_a   1.000
_cell.length_b   1.000
_cell.length_c   1.000
_cell.angle_alpha   90.00
_cell.angle_beta   90.00
_cell.angle_gamma   90.00
#
_symmetry.space_group_name_H-M   'P 1'
#
loop_
_entity.id
_entity.type
_entity.pdbx_description
1 polymer ?
#
loop_
_entity_poly.entity_id
_entity_poly.type
_entity_poly.pdbx_seq_one_letter_code
_entity_poly.pdbx_strand_id
1 'polypeptide(L)'
;MFGFANFLLLALFAAAVFDLIFALARGGGLRGALHGLWNTPHLLFGQQLAEWRLQLGRILFAAGLAAYEISVVFCNSMARQNWAWVQGVMSPVLELLAFLCFGAKILFGTRYTWRELLAGGALYFIARWVYFNSQNIWWIGIVVAVLAAKDVPLRRPMQVYFASGCAA
;
A
#
# COMPACT_ATOMS: atom_id res chain seq x y z
N MET A 1 6.97 -6.36 -10.62
CA MET A 1 6.27 -6.27 -9.31
C MET A 1 7.17 -6.50 -8.12
N PHE A 2 7.96 -7.55 -8.06
CA PHE A 2 8.87 -7.83 -6.94
C PHE A 2 9.82 -6.67 -6.63
N GLY A 3 10.38 -6.04 -7.65
CA GLY A 3 11.24 -4.85 -7.52
C GLY A 3 10.51 -3.66 -6.89
N PHE A 4 9.24 -3.44 -7.24
CA PHE A 4 8.44 -2.35 -6.70
C PHE A 4 8.12 -2.54 -5.21
N ALA A 5 7.77 -3.76 -4.77
CA ALA A 5 7.52 -4.05 -3.36
C ALA A 5 8.78 -3.87 -2.50
N ASN A 6 9.95 -4.26 -3.02
CA ASN A 6 11.23 -4.02 -2.36
C ASN A 6 11.57 -2.51 -2.31
N PHE A 7 11.29 -1.78 -3.39
CA PHE A 7 11.45 -0.32 -3.44
C PHE A 7 10.54 0.37 -2.41
N LEU A 8 9.28 -0.05 -2.31
CA LEU A 8 8.35 0.49 -1.32
C LEU A 8 8.83 0.24 0.11
N LEU A 9 9.34 -0.96 0.41
CA LEU A 9 9.92 -1.29 1.71
C LEU A 9 11.13 -0.39 2.02
N LEU A 10 12.03 -0.20 1.05
CA LEU A 10 13.17 0.68 1.20
C LEU A 10 12.75 2.13 1.42
N ALA A 11 11.73 2.61 0.69
CA ALA A 11 11.17 3.94 0.87
C ALA A 11 10.55 4.13 2.26
N LEU A 12 9.84 3.12 2.79
CA LEU A 12 9.29 3.14 4.14
C LEU A 12 10.40 3.15 5.21
N PHE A 13 11.46 2.40 5.01
CA PHE A 13 12.62 2.43 5.90
C PHE A 13 13.31 3.79 5.88
N ALA A 14 13.55 4.35 4.70
CA ALA A 14 14.12 5.69 4.55
C ALA A 14 13.24 6.77 5.19
N ALA A 15 11.91 6.66 5.05
CA ALA A 15 10.96 7.55 5.69
C ALA A 15 11.04 7.46 7.23
N ALA A 16 11.11 6.26 7.78
CA ALA A 16 11.23 6.06 9.24
C ALA A 16 12.54 6.67 9.79
N VAL A 17 13.65 6.52 9.08
CA VAL A 17 14.94 7.14 9.45
C VAL A 17 14.85 8.66 9.35
N PHE A 18 14.25 9.18 8.28
CA PHE A 18 14.07 10.63 8.11
C PHE A 18 13.21 11.23 9.24
N ASP A 19 12.09 10.58 9.58
CA ASP A 19 11.19 11.02 10.64
C ASP A 19 11.90 11.01 12.01
N LEU A 20 12.78 10.04 12.26
CA LEU A 20 13.61 10.02 13.47
C LEU A 20 14.57 11.23 13.52
N ILE A 21 15.30 11.47 12.42
CA ILE A 21 16.23 12.62 12.34
C ILE A 21 15.44 13.93 12.55
N PHE A 22 14.29 14.08 11.92
CA PHE A 22 13.45 15.26 12.03
C PHE A 22 12.89 15.45 13.46
N ALA A 23 12.46 14.37 14.11
CA ALA A 23 12.01 14.41 15.50
C ALA A 23 13.14 14.80 16.47
N LEU A 24 14.36 14.30 16.23
CA LEU A 24 15.54 14.68 17.01
C LEU A 24 15.92 16.16 16.83
N ALA A 25 15.84 16.66 15.59
CA ALA A 25 16.15 18.06 15.27
C ALA A 25 15.19 19.05 15.95
N ARG A 26 13.96 18.63 16.27
CA ARG A 26 12.99 19.44 17.03
C ARG A 26 13.27 19.54 18.52
N GLY A 27 14.35 18.95 19.02
CA GLY A 27 14.85 19.19 20.37
C GLY A 27 14.25 18.32 21.49
N GLY A 28 13.54 17.25 21.15
CA GLY A 28 12.86 16.37 22.12
C GLY A 28 13.74 15.32 22.80
N GLY A 29 15.05 15.29 22.55
CA GLY A 29 15.92 14.22 22.98
C GLY A 29 15.55 12.85 22.41
N LEU A 30 16.47 11.87 22.45
CA LEU A 30 16.24 10.56 21.84
C LEU A 30 15.01 9.82 22.40
N ARG A 31 14.82 9.85 23.73
CA ARG A 31 13.66 9.21 24.38
C ARG A 31 12.34 9.84 23.98
N GLY A 32 12.26 11.17 23.93
CA GLY A 32 11.05 11.90 23.56
C GLY A 32 10.68 11.67 22.10
N ALA A 33 11.68 11.72 21.19
CA ALA A 33 11.50 11.43 19.77
C ALA A 33 10.99 10.01 19.54
N LEU A 34 11.63 9.02 20.14
CA LEU A 34 11.21 7.61 20.01
C LEU A 34 9.81 7.37 20.57
N HIS A 35 9.50 7.93 21.75
CA HIS A 35 8.17 7.79 22.35
C HIS A 35 7.09 8.45 21.49
N GLY A 36 7.36 9.62 20.92
CA GLY A 36 6.46 10.33 20.01
C GLY A 36 6.17 9.50 18.75
N LEU A 37 7.21 9.06 18.04
CA LEU A 37 7.08 8.25 16.83
C LEU A 37 6.40 6.90 17.07
N TRP A 38 6.60 6.33 18.27
CA TRP A 38 6.01 5.04 18.64
C TRP A 38 4.51 5.10 18.89
N ASN A 39 4.03 6.19 19.52
CA ASN A 39 2.65 6.30 19.99
C ASN A 39 1.77 7.26 19.17
N THR A 40 2.37 8.22 18.46
CA THR A 40 1.60 9.26 17.76
C THR A 40 1.59 9.00 16.25
N PRO A 41 0.41 8.83 15.63
CA PRO A 41 0.31 8.69 14.19
C PRO A 41 0.79 9.96 13.47
N HIS A 42 1.72 9.82 12.54
CA HIS A 42 2.29 10.91 11.75
C HIS A 42 2.36 10.54 10.27
N LEU A 43 2.41 11.56 9.41
CA LEU A 43 2.71 11.36 8.00
C LEU A 43 4.19 11.11 7.81
N LEU A 44 4.54 10.20 6.91
CA LEU A 44 5.92 9.89 6.58
C LEU A 44 6.64 11.09 5.97
N PHE A 45 7.96 11.15 6.12
CA PHE A 45 8.83 12.24 5.66
C PHE A 45 8.55 13.61 6.30
N GLY A 46 8.07 13.64 7.54
CA GLY A 46 7.79 14.89 8.27
C GLY A 46 6.75 15.80 7.61
N GLN A 47 5.92 15.26 6.74
CA GLN A 47 4.93 16.03 5.98
C GLN A 47 3.88 16.63 6.90
N GLN A 48 3.41 17.83 6.57
CA GLN A 48 2.31 18.45 7.28
C GLN A 48 0.98 17.82 6.90
N LEU A 49 0.11 17.62 7.89
CA LEU A 49 -1.23 17.11 7.66
C LEU A 49 -2.06 18.15 6.93
N ALA A 50 -2.50 17.81 5.72
CA ALA A 50 -3.46 18.58 4.96
C ALA A 50 -4.65 17.68 4.62
N GLU A 51 -5.87 18.19 4.82
CA GLU A 51 -7.11 17.43 4.56
C GLU A 51 -7.18 16.88 3.14
N TRP A 52 -6.73 17.65 2.13
CA TRP A 52 -6.71 17.22 0.75
C TRP A 52 -5.84 15.98 0.52
N ARG A 53 -4.77 15.80 1.29
CA ARG A 53 -3.90 14.60 1.20
C ARG A 53 -4.62 13.34 1.66
N LEU A 54 -5.40 13.42 2.73
CA LEU A 54 -6.21 12.30 3.20
C LEU A 54 -7.32 11.96 2.19
N GLN A 55 -7.94 12.97 1.58
CA GLN A 55 -8.94 12.76 0.52
C GLN A 55 -8.30 12.13 -0.72
N LEU A 56 -7.15 12.65 -1.17
CA LEU A 56 -6.39 12.07 -2.28
C LEU A 56 -5.99 10.62 -1.98
N GLY A 57 -5.54 10.34 -0.76
CA GLY A 57 -5.21 8.97 -0.32
C GLY A 57 -6.41 8.02 -0.42
N ARG A 58 -7.62 8.47 -0.08
CA ARG A 58 -8.85 7.68 -0.23
C ARG A 58 -9.19 7.40 -1.70
N ILE A 59 -9.01 8.41 -2.56
CA ILE A 59 -9.22 8.26 -4.02
C ILE A 59 -8.20 7.30 -4.60
N LEU A 60 -6.92 7.44 -4.27
CA LEU A 60 -5.85 6.54 -4.71
C LEU A 60 -6.12 5.09 -4.27
N PHE A 61 -6.59 4.89 -3.03
CA PHE A 61 -6.95 3.56 -2.56
C PHE A 61 -8.10 2.96 -3.38
N ALA A 62 -9.16 3.72 -3.61
CA ALA A 62 -10.31 3.26 -4.40
C ALA A 62 -9.91 2.94 -5.84
N ALA A 63 -9.11 3.79 -6.48
CA ALA A 63 -8.59 3.56 -7.83
C ALA A 63 -7.68 2.32 -7.89
N GLY A 64 -6.77 2.17 -6.92
CA GLY A 64 -5.88 1.01 -6.82
C GLY A 64 -6.66 -0.28 -6.61
N LEU A 65 -7.69 -0.27 -5.74
CA LEU A 65 -8.55 -1.42 -5.49
C LEU A 65 -9.34 -1.79 -6.75
N ALA A 66 -9.94 -0.82 -7.44
CA ALA A 66 -10.68 -1.07 -8.69
C ALA A 66 -9.76 -1.65 -9.76
N ALA A 67 -8.56 -1.10 -9.96
CA ALA A 67 -7.60 -1.62 -10.92
C ALA A 67 -7.16 -3.06 -10.59
N TYR A 68 -6.95 -3.33 -9.30
CA TYR A 68 -6.60 -4.68 -8.82
C TYR A 68 -7.73 -5.68 -9.07
N GLU A 69 -8.97 -5.34 -8.69
CA GLU A 69 -10.14 -6.21 -8.87
C GLU A 69 -10.40 -6.48 -10.37
N ILE A 70 -10.33 -5.45 -11.22
CA ILE A 70 -10.47 -5.63 -12.67
C ILE A 70 -9.40 -6.59 -13.18
N SER A 71 -8.15 -6.45 -12.75
CA SER A 71 -7.07 -7.38 -13.14
C SER A 71 -7.39 -8.81 -12.71
N VAL A 72 -7.85 -9.02 -11.47
CA VAL A 72 -8.23 -10.35 -10.93
C VAL A 72 -9.36 -10.98 -11.75
N VAL A 73 -10.41 -10.21 -12.05
CA VAL A 73 -11.55 -10.68 -12.83
C VAL A 73 -11.11 -11.11 -14.23
N PHE A 74 -10.34 -10.27 -14.92
CA PHE A 74 -9.85 -10.62 -16.26
C PHE A 74 -8.88 -11.81 -16.24
N CYS A 75 -8.03 -11.93 -15.23
CA CYS A 75 -7.13 -13.08 -15.08
C CYS A 75 -7.87 -14.40 -14.86
N ASN A 76 -9.05 -14.36 -14.22
CA ASN A 76 -9.84 -15.55 -13.91
C ASN A 76 -10.96 -15.81 -14.92
N SER A 77 -11.16 -14.92 -15.89
CA SER A 77 -12.21 -15.02 -16.92
C SER A 77 -11.74 -15.77 -18.18
N MET A 78 -12.70 -16.17 -19.01
CA MET A 78 -12.44 -16.70 -20.34
C MET A 78 -11.69 -15.72 -21.27
N ALA A 79 -11.69 -14.43 -20.97
CA ALA A 79 -10.94 -13.43 -21.70
C ALA A 79 -9.44 -13.72 -21.72
N ARG A 80 -8.90 -14.28 -20.63
CA ARG A 80 -7.49 -14.71 -20.55
C ARG A 80 -7.14 -15.77 -21.58
N GLN A 81 -8.06 -16.70 -21.84
CA GLN A 81 -7.84 -17.79 -22.79
C GLN A 81 -8.00 -17.34 -24.23
N ASN A 82 -8.93 -16.41 -24.49
CA ASN A 82 -9.29 -15.99 -25.83
C ASN A 82 -8.48 -14.80 -26.36
N TRP A 83 -7.95 -13.95 -25.45
CA TRP A 83 -7.24 -12.73 -25.82
C TRP A 83 -5.85 -12.66 -25.17
N ALA A 84 -4.83 -13.01 -25.94
CA ALA A 84 -3.44 -13.01 -25.46
C ALA A 84 -2.98 -11.64 -24.92
N TRP A 85 -3.48 -10.53 -25.47
CA TRP A 85 -3.15 -9.18 -25.00
C TRP A 85 -3.67 -8.88 -23.58
N VAL A 86 -4.74 -9.53 -23.14
CA VAL A 86 -5.27 -9.39 -21.77
C VAL A 86 -4.25 -9.89 -20.76
N GLN A 87 -3.65 -11.04 -21.01
CA GLN A 87 -2.63 -11.60 -20.14
C GLN A 87 -1.27 -10.90 -20.28
N GLY A 88 -0.88 -10.57 -21.52
CA GLY A 88 0.46 -10.04 -21.82
C GLY A 88 0.63 -8.57 -21.46
N VAL A 89 -0.43 -7.75 -21.55
CA VAL A 89 -0.33 -6.29 -21.42
C VAL A 89 -1.29 -5.77 -20.36
N MET A 90 -2.59 -6.05 -20.49
CA MET A 90 -3.62 -5.39 -19.67
C MET A 90 -3.49 -5.74 -18.19
N SER A 91 -3.36 -7.03 -17.85
CA SER A 91 -3.27 -7.46 -16.45
C SER A 91 -2.01 -6.92 -15.75
N PRO A 92 -0.79 -7.04 -16.30
CA PRO A 92 0.40 -6.45 -15.69
C PRO A 92 0.33 -4.93 -15.52
N VAL A 93 -0.28 -4.21 -16.48
CA VAL A 93 -0.45 -2.75 -16.41
C VAL A 93 -1.42 -2.38 -15.28
N LEU A 94 -2.56 -3.05 -15.16
CA LEU A 94 -3.53 -2.79 -14.09
C LEU A 94 -2.97 -3.13 -12.72
N GLU A 95 -2.23 -4.23 -12.59
CA GLU A 95 -1.56 -4.59 -11.35
C GLU A 95 -0.49 -3.55 -10.97
N LEU A 96 0.32 -3.11 -11.93
CA LEU A 96 1.31 -2.06 -11.69
C LEU A 96 0.63 -0.76 -11.24
N LEU A 97 -0.46 -0.37 -11.90
CA LEU A 97 -1.24 0.81 -11.54
C LEU A 97 -1.81 0.70 -10.12
N ALA A 98 -2.35 -0.45 -9.75
CA ALA A 98 -2.84 -0.72 -8.41
C ALA A 98 -1.73 -0.57 -7.36
N PHE A 99 -0.56 -1.16 -7.60
CA PHE A 99 0.59 -1.05 -6.71
C PHE A 99 1.12 0.38 -6.60
N LEU A 100 1.15 1.14 -7.70
CA LEU A 100 1.53 2.55 -7.68
C LEU A 100 0.54 3.39 -6.86
N CYS A 101 -0.75 3.17 -7.02
CA CYS A 101 -1.78 3.84 -6.25
C CYS A 101 -1.69 3.52 -4.74
N PHE A 102 -1.51 2.24 -4.39
CA PHE A 102 -1.34 1.84 -2.99
C PHE A 102 -0.04 2.39 -2.40
N GLY A 103 1.07 2.32 -3.14
CA GLY A 103 2.36 2.88 -2.71
C GLY A 103 2.31 4.39 -2.50
N ALA A 104 1.71 5.12 -3.44
CA ALA A 104 1.52 6.56 -3.32
C ALA A 104 0.64 6.91 -2.11
N LYS A 105 -0.44 6.15 -1.86
CA LYS A 105 -1.26 6.36 -0.67
C LYS A 105 -0.49 6.09 0.62
N ILE A 106 0.27 5.00 0.70
CA ILE A 106 1.06 4.66 1.89
C ILE A 106 2.06 5.79 2.19
N LEU A 107 2.76 6.30 1.18
CA LEU A 107 3.80 7.30 1.36
C LEU A 107 3.27 8.71 1.61
N PHE A 108 2.14 9.10 1.00
CA PHE A 108 1.68 10.50 0.98
C PHE A 108 0.32 10.74 1.62
N GLY A 109 -0.52 9.71 1.77
CA GLY A 109 -1.92 9.86 2.18
C GLY A 109 -2.32 9.08 3.43
N THR A 110 -1.39 8.54 4.21
CA THR A 110 -1.68 7.72 5.38
C THR A 110 -0.79 8.08 6.56
N ARG A 111 -1.37 8.09 7.76
CA ARG A 111 -0.63 8.30 9.01
C ARG A 111 -0.26 6.96 9.62
N TYR A 112 1.00 6.81 9.99
CA TYR A 112 1.49 5.60 10.65
C TYR A 112 2.14 5.92 11.98
N THR A 113 2.06 4.97 12.90
CA THR A 113 2.95 4.87 14.05
C THR A 113 4.09 3.92 13.71
N TRP A 114 5.20 4.03 14.40
CA TRP A 114 6.29 3.08 14.22
C TRP A 114 5.89 1.64 14.53
N ARG A 115 4.96 1.42 15.45
CA ARG A 115 4.40 0.09 15.73
C ARG A 115 3.76 -0.52 14.48
N GLU A 116 2.96 0.26 13.77
CA GLU A 116 2.27 -0.19 12.56
C GLU A 116 3.24 -0.43 11.41
N LEU A 117 4.28 0.40 11.28
CA LEU A 117 5.33 0.18 10.28
C LEU A 117 6.11 -1.10 10.55
N LEU A 118 6.45 -1.39 11.81
CA LEU A 118 7.12 -2.64 12.19
C LEU A 118 6.21 -3.86 11.95
N ALA A 119 4.93 -3.77 12.34
CA ALA A 119 3.97 -4.84 12.07
C ALA A 119 3.79 -5.08 10.56
N GLY A 120 3.69 -4.02 9.77
CA GLY A 120 3.63 -4.10 8.31
C GLY A 120 4.90 -4.71 7.70
N GLY A 121 6.06 -4.33 8.20
CA GLY A 121 7.35 -4.94 7.81
C GLY A 121 7.40 -6.44 8.12
N ALA A 122 6.97 -6.84 9.33
CA ALA A 122 6.90 -8.25 9.71
C ALA A 122 5.95 -9.04 8.79
N LEU A 123 4.75 -8.50 8.52
CA LEU A 123 3.81 -9.11 7.56
C LEU A 123 4.40 -9.21 6.15
N TYR A 124 5.17 -8.20 5.71
CA TYR A 124 5.86 -8.25 4.42
C TYR A 124 6.88 -9.39 4.38
N PHE A 125 7.69 -9.58 5.44
CA PHE A 125 8.65 -10.68 5.50
C PHE A 125 7.96 -12.05 5.49
N ILE A 126 6.84 -12.19 6.19
CA ILE A 126 6.03 -13.42 6.15
C ILE A 126 5.50 -13.66 4.74
N ALA A 127 4.91 -12.65 4.10
CA ALA A 127 4.40 -12.76 2.73
C ALA A 127 5.52 -13.09 1.73
N ARG A 128 6.71 -12.53 1.93
CA ARG A 128 7.89 -12.86 1.12
C ARG A 128 8.33 -14.31 1.31
N TRP A 129 8.33 -14.82 2.54
CA TRP A 129 8.61 -16.22 2.83
C TRP A 129 7.60 -17.14 2.13
N VAL A 130 6.31 -16.83 2.25
CA VAL A 130 5.25 -17.58 1.55
C VAL A 130 5.42 -17.51 0.04
N TYR A 131 5.78 -16.35 -0.51
CA TYR A 131 6.07 -16.19 -1.94
C TYR A 131 7.20 -17.11 -2.40
N PHE A 132 8.30 -17.21 -1.68
CA PHE A 132 9.41 -18.10 -2.04
C PHE A 132 8.99 -19.57 -2.09
N ASN A 133 8.07 -20.00 -1.23
CA ASN A 133 7.60 -21.38 -1.20
C ASN A 133 6.47 -21.65 -2.21
N SER A 134 5.57 -20.68 -2.43
CA SER A 134 4.38 -20.87 -3.28
C SER A 134 4.51 -20.28 -4.68
N GLN A 135 5.55 -19.44 -4.94
CA GLN A 135 5.73 -18.64 -6.16
C GLN A 135 4.53 -17.72 -6.48
N ASN A 136 3.66 -17.47 -5.49
CA ASN A 136 2.46 -16.69 -5.66
C ASN A 136 2.64 -15.27 -5.14
N ILE A 137 2.74 -14.30 -6.06
CA ILE A 137 2.99 -12.88 -5.76
C ILE A 137 1.79 -12.19 -5.07
N TRP A 138 0.62 -12.78 -5.12
CA TRP A 138 -0.61 -12.22 -4.53
C TRP A 138 -0.48 -11.94 -3.04
N TRP A 139 0.30 -12.73 -2.31
CA TRP A 139 0.55 -12.52 -0.90
C TRP A 139 1.18 -11.17 -0.59
N ILE A 140 2.12 -10.73 -1.42
CA ILE A 140 2.75 -9.41 -1.29
C ILE A 140 1.72 -8.31 -1.60
N GLY A 141 0.89 -8.52 -2.63
CA GLY A 141 -0.20 -7.61 -3.00
C GLY A 141 -1.19 -7.37 -1.86
N ILE A 142 -1.59 -8.44 -1.17
CA ILE A 142 -2.49 -8.37 -0.02
C ILE A 142 -1.87 -7.52 1.10
N VAL A 143 -0.61 -7.72 1.44
CA VAL A 143 0.05 -6.94 2.51
C VAL A 143 0.10 -5.45 2.15
N VAL A 144 0.45 -5.12 0.90
CA VAL A 144 0.47 -3.72 0.43
C VAL A 144 -0.94 -3.11 0.47
N ALA A 145 -1.96 -3.85 0.04
CA ALA A 145 -3.35 -3.41 0.08
C ALA A 145 -3.84 -3.19 1.52
N VAL A 146 -3.50 -4.09 2.46
CA VAL A 146 -3.84 -3.96 3.89
C VAL A 146 -3.19 -2.71 4.50
N LEU A 147 -1.92 -2.46 4.22
CA LEU A 147 -1.26 -1.23 4.67
C LEU A 147 -1.92 0.02 4.07
N ALA A 148 -2.26 -0.04 2.79
CA ALA A 148 -2.95 1.05 2.12
C ALA A 148 -4.40 1.26 2.60
N ALA A 149 -5.07 0.25 3.15
CA ALA A 149 -6.46 0.35 3.62
C ALA A 149 -6.62 1.21 4.88
N LYS A 150 -5.53 1.49 5.59
CA LYS A 150 -5.58 2.34 6.78
C LYS A 150 -6.16 3.72 6.47
N ASP A 151 -6.91 4.29 7.43
CA ASP A 151 -7.62 5.58 7.33
C ASP A 151 -8.70 5.64 6.22
N VAL A 152 -9.10 4.49 5.67
CA VAL A 152 -10.20 4.38 4.70
C VAL A 152 -11.43 3.79 5.39
N PRO A 153 -12.59 4.47 5.35
CA PRO A 153 -13.83 3.92 5.90
C PRO A 153 -14.23 2.65 5.10
N LEU A 154 -14.42 1.53 5.78
CA LEU A 154 -14.71 0.20 5.18
C LEU A 154 -15.87 0.20 4.19
N ARG A 155 -16.86 1.08 4.37
CA ARG A 155 -18.03 1.18 3.49
C ARG A 155 -17.64 1.44 2.03
N ARG A 156 -16.63 2.30 1.77
CA ARG A 156 -16.22 2.66 0.40
C ARG A 156 -15.48 1.54 -0.32
N PRO A 157 -14.48 0.87 0.27
CA PRO A 157 -13.85 -0.29 -0.35
C PRO A 157 -14.84 -1.40 -0.68
N MET A 158 -15.81 -1.66 0.21
CA MET A 158 -16.84 -2.66 -0.07
C MET A 158 -17.75 -2.26 -1.24
N GLN A 159 -18.12 -0.99 -1.36
CA GLN A 159 -18.88 -0.50 -2.52
C GLN A 159 -18.12 -0.67 -3.83
N VAL A 160 -16.81 -0.38 -3.84
CA VAL A 160 -15.95 -0.57 -5.03
C VAL A 160 -15.86 -2.05 -5.38
N TYR A 161 -15.64 -2.91 -4.38
CA TYR A 161 -15.58 -4.36 -4.57
C TYR A 161 -16.87 -4.92 -5.19
N PHE A 162 -18.03 -4.56 -4.64
CA PHE A 162 -19.32 -4.99 -5.17
C PHE A 162 -19.60 -4.43 -6.56
N ALA A 163 -19.28 -3.15 -6.80
CA ALA A 163 -19.47 -2.54 -8.13
C ALA A 163 -18.60 -3.19 -9.20
N SER A 164 -17.33 -3.49 -8.89
CA SER A 164 -16.42 -4.19 -9.82
C SER A 164 -16.85 -5.64 -10.07
N GLY A 165 -17.31 -6.35 -9.03
CA GLY A 165 -17.83 -7.71 -9.16
C GLY A 165 -19.14 -7.81 -9.93
N CYS A 166 -19.99 -6.79 -9.91
CA CYS A 166 -21.21 -6.74 -10.73
C CYS A 166 -20.97 -6.34 -12.19
N ALA A 167 -19.84 -5.67 -12.48
CA ALA A 167 -19.47 -5.23 -13.82
C ALA A 167 -18.72 -6.31 -14.64
N ALA A 168 -18.38 -7.43 -14.00
CA ALA A 168 -17.65 -8.56 -14.58
C ALA A 168 -18.55 -9.72 -14.93
#